data_0a83ae3d671575be9d246687b6296c7c
#
_entry.id   0a83ae3d671575be9d246687b6296c7c
#
_cell.length_a   1.000
_cell.length_b   1.000
_cell.length_c   1.000
_cell.angle_alpha   90.00
_cell.angle_beta   90.00
_cell.angle_gamma   90.00
#
_symmetry.space_group_name_H-M   'P 1'
#
loop_
_entity.id
_entity.type
_entity.pdbx_description
1 polymer ?
#
loop_
_entity_poly.entity_id
_entity_poly.type
_entity_poly.pdbx_seq_one_letter_code
_entity_poly.pdbx_strand_id
1 'polypeptide(L)'
;IGLVLPDDSDVFYQNPFFPSVLRGIAQVASENHYAIQIATGKDEKERLNAISQMVYGKRVDGLIFLYAQENDPLVKLVTEEQFPFLILGKSLSPFISLVDNDNIQAGFDATEYFIKKGCSRIAFIGGTKKLYVTQDRLTGYEQALQEHKLSLDSHRTFFADEFLEEKGYKFSKQLFEYDPKTDAVITTDSLLAEGVCNYLNEHQLNVPVLSFDSVNP
;
A
#
# COMPACT_ATOMS: atom_id res chain seq x y z
N ILE A 1 6.22 -6.41 -22.13
CA ILE A 1 5.55 -5.59 -21.13
C ILE A 1 6.58 -5.07 -20.14
N GLY A 2 6.56 -3.77 -19.85
CA GLY A 2 7.38 -3.16 -18.80
C GLY A 2 6.62 -3.10 -17.48
N LEU A 3 7.31 -3.42 -16.38
CA LEU A 3 6.78 -3.25 -15.02
C LEU A 3 7.50 -2.11 -14.32
N VAL A 4 6.73 -1.22 -13.71
CA VAL A 4 7.23 -0.07 -12.96
C VAL A 4 6.98 -0.31 -11.49
N LEU A 5 8.07 -0.44 -10.72
CA LEU A 5 8.02 -0.72 -9.30
C LEU A 5 7.88 0.57 -8.48
N PRO A 6 7.38 0.51 -7.23
CA PRO A 6 7.45 1.64 -6.30
C PRO A 6 8.89 2.06 -6.00
N ASP A 7 9.07 3.21 -5.32
CA ASP A 7 10.34 3.88 -5.13
C ASP A 7 11.43 3.03 -4.46
N ASP A 8 11.04 2.18 -3.53
CA ASP A 8 11.99 1.38 -2.78
C ASP A 8 12.00 -0.08 -3.26
N SER A 9 13.12 -0.49 -3.84
CA SER A 9 13.31 -1.86 -4.31
C SER A 9 13.37 -2.88 -3.16
N ASP A 10 13.89 -2.50 -2.00
CA ASP A 10 14.01 -3.43 -0.86
C ASP A 10 12.64 -3.73 -0.27
N VAL A 11 11.78 -2.74 -0.12
CA VAL A 11 10.38 -2.91 0.27
C VAL A 11 9.62 -3.78 -0.73
N PHE A 12 9.88 -3.59 -2.03
CA PHE A 12 9.27 -4.42 -3.07
C PHE A 12 9.56 -5.91 -2.88
N TYR A 13 10.80 -6.27 -2.55
CA TYR A 13 11.18 -7.67 -2.36
C TYR A 13 10.73 -8.26 -1.02
N GLN A 14 10.56 -7.44 0.00
CA GLN A 14 10.14 -7.89 1.34
C GLN A 14 8.63 -8.04 1.46
N ASN A 15 7.85 -7.22 0.75
CA ASN A 15 6.39 -7.25 0.82
C ASN A 15 5.84 -8.40 -0.04
N PRO A 16 5.13 -9.40 0.54
CA PRO A 16 4.65 -10.60 -0.16
C PRO A 16 3.59 -10.31 -1.24
N PHE A 17 3.00 -9.14 -1.24
CA PHE A 17 2.06 -8.69 -2.26
C PHE A 17 2.70 -8.69 -3.66
N PHE A 18 3.87 -8.08 -3.80
CA PHE A 18 4.50 -7.89 -5.11
C PHE A 18 4.94 -9.18 -5.80
N PRO A 19 5.59 -10.15 -5.14
CA PRO A 19 5.88 -11.45 -5.75
C PRO A 19 4.63 -12.17 -6.26
N SER A 20 3.50 -12.07 -5.54
CA SER A 20 2.24 -12.68 -5.94
C SER A 20 1.65 -12.03 -7.18
N VAL A 21 1.65 -10.70 -7.24
CA VAL A 21 1.22 -9.93 -8.42
C VAL A 21 2.12 -10.22 -9.61
N LEU A 22 3.45 -10.19 -9.41
CA LEU A 22 4.42 -10.47 -10.48
C LEU A 22 4.22 -11.86 -11.07
N ARG A 23 3.96 -12.87 -10.23
CA ARG A 23 3.65 -14.23 -10.68
C ARG A 23 2.41 -14.28 -11.59
N GLY A 24 1.34 -13.57 -11.19
CA GLY A 24 0.11 -13.50 -12.00
C GLY A 24 0.33 -12.82 -13.34
N ILE A 25 1.04 -11.68 -13.33
CA ILE A 25 1.38 -10.96 -14.58
C ILE A 25 2.27 -11.83 -15.47
N ALA A 26 3.29 -12.49 -14.89
CA ALA A 26 4.21 -13.34 -15.63
C ALA A 26 3.51 -14.52 -16.30
N GLN A 27 2.56 -15.14 -15.62
CA GLN A 27 1.76 -16.23 -16.18
C GLN A 27 1.00 -15.76 -17.43
N VAL A 28 0.20 -14.68 -17.31
CA VAL A 28 -0.61 -14.17 -18.43
C VAL A 28 0.28 -13.66 -19.57
N ALA A 29 1.39 -12.98 -19.27
CA ALA A 29 2.33 -12.52 -20.26
C ALA A 29 2.92 -13.71 -21.06
N SER A 30 3.34 -14.77 -20.37
CA SER A 30 3.90 -16.00 -21.01
C SER A 30 2.87 -16.69 -21.91
N GLU A 31 1.62 -16.84 -21.44
CA GLU A 31 0.54 -17.44 -22.22
C GLU A 31 0.24 -16.66 -23.52
N ASN A 32 0.52 -15.35 -23.52
CA ASN A 32 0.34 -14.47 -24.67
C ASN A 32 1.65 -14.12 -25.40
N HIS A 33 2.73 -14.84 -25.12
CA HIS A 33 4.05 -14.68 -25.78
C HIS A 33 4.71 -13.32 -25.54
N TYR A 34 4.44 -12.66 -24.43
CA TYR A 34 5.11 -11.45 -24.00
C TYR A 34 6.26 -11.74 -23.04
N ALA A 35 7.38 -11.07 -23.23
CA ALA A 35 8.44 -10.97 -22.23
C ALA A 35 8.13 -9.84 -21.23
N ILE A 36 8.65 -9.96 -20.01
CA ILE A 36 8.58 -8.92 -18.99
C ILE A 36 9.93 -8.26 -18.83
N GLN A 37 9.93 -6.94 -18.76
CA GLN A 37 11.08 -6.12 -18.42
C GLN A 37 10.73 -5.27 -17.21
N ILE A 38 11.59 -5.23 -16.20
CA ILE A 38 11.36 -4.45 -14.97
C ILE A 38 12.16 -3.16 -15.05
N ALA A 39 11.48 -2.01 -14.86
CA ALA A 39 12.12 -0.72 -14.68
C ALA A 39 12.63 -0.63 -13.24
N THR A 40 13.93 -0.50 -13.08
CA THR A 40 14.59 -0.35 -11.78
C THR A 40 15.33 0.98 -11.70
N GLY A 41 15.53 1.49 -10.50
CA GLY A 41 16.28 2.70 -10.22
C GLY A 41 16.21 3.01 -8.73
N LYS A 42 17.31 3.48 -8.16
CA LYS A 42 17.43 3.82 -6.73
C LYS A 42 16.76 5.15 -6.35
N ASP A 43 16.41 5.95 -7.36
CA ASP A 43 15.74 7.23 -7.20
C ASP A 43 14.81 7.51 -8.38
N GLU A 44 13.97 8.54 -8.25
CA GLU A 44 13.02 8.97 -9.28
C GLU A 44 13.70 9.24 -10.63
N LYS A 45 14.88 9.84 -10.63
CA LYS A 45 15.63 10.17 -11.86
C LYS A 45 16.11 8.93 -12.61
N GLU A 46 16.63 7.93 -11.89
CA GLU A 46 17.05 6.67 -12.51
C GLU A 46 15.84 5.90 -13.05
N ARG A 47 14.72 5.88 -12.33
CA ARG A 47 13.47 5.24 -12.80
C ARG A 47 12.89 5.98 -14.00
N LEU A 48 12.89 7.32 -14.00
CA LEU A 48 12.48 8.11 -15.15
C LEU A 48 13.33 7.77 -16.39
N ASN A 49 14.64 7.63 -16.21
CA ASN A 49 15.55 7.20 -17.27
C ASN A 49 15.22 5.79 -17.78
N ALA A 50 14.99 4.84 -16.88
CA ALA A 50 14.66 3.46 -17.25
C ALA A 50 13.37 3.40 -18.07
N ILE A 51 12.33 4.12 -17.64
CA ILE A 51 11.05 4.19 -18.36
C ILE A 51 11.22 4.91 -19.71
N SER A 52 11.95 6.01 -19.75
CA SER A 52 12.26 6.72 -21.01
C SER A 52 12.94 5.81 -22.01
N GLN A 53 13.90 4.98 -21.56
CA GLN A 53 14.55 3.99 -22.43
C GLN A 53 13.60 2.88 -22.92
N MET A 54 12.63 2.47 -22.10
CA MET A 54 11.62 1.50 -22.52
C MET A 54 10.67 2.10 -23.56
N VAL A 55 10.21 3.33 -23.36
CA VAL A 55 9.25 4.02 -24.22
C VAL A 55 9.91 4.45 -25.54
N TYR A 56 10.94 5.31 -25.46
CA TYR A 56 11.59 5.84 -26.67
C TYR A 56 12.46 4.81 -27.38
N GLY A 57 13.03 3.87 -26.65
CA GLY A 57 13.80 2.75 -27.21
C GLY A 57 12.94 1.63 -27.79
N LYS A 58 11.59 1.75 -27.71
CA LYS A 58 10.64 0.73 -28.20
C LYS A 58 10.95 -0.67 -27.66
N ARG A 59 11.35 -0.76 -26.39
CA ARG A 59 11.75 -2.01 -25.76
C ARG A 59 10.56 -2.81 -25.22
N VAL A 60 9.43 -2.14 -25.02
CA VAL A 60 8.18 -2.72 -24.51
C VAL A 60 6.99 -2.13 -25.27
N ASP A 61 5.88 -2.86 -25.32
CA ASP A 61 4.65 -2.45 -26.01
C ASP A 61 3.67 -1.73 -25.07
N GLY A 62 3.88 -1.83 -23.77
CA GLY A 62 3.07 -1.17 -22.73
C GLY A 62 3.70 -1.33 -21.36
N LEU A 63 3.22 -0.53 -20.40
CA LEU A 63 3.71 -0.49 -19.03
C LEU A 63 2.60 -0.85 -18.03
N ILE A 64 2.97 -1.51 -16.94
CA ILE A 64 2.12 -1.73 -15.78
C ILE A 64 2.81 -1.08 -14.57
N PHE A 65 2.19 -0.07 -13.99
CA PHE A 65 2.61 0.53 -12.73
C PHE A 65 2.06 -0.30 -11.58
N LEU A 66 2.93 -0.82 -10.72
CA LEU A 66 2.54 -1.65 -9.57
C LEU A 66 2.22 -0.83 -8.32
N TYR A 67 1.95 0.45 -8.49
CA TYR A 67 1.56 1.39 -7.45
C TYR A 67 0.80 2.56 -8.05
N ALA A 68 0.11 3.31 -7.21
CA ALA A 68 -0.58 4.54 -7.60
C ALA A 68 -0.34 5.63 -6.55
N GLN A 69 0.19 6.75 -7.00
CA GLN A 69 0.43 7.91 -6.15
C GLN A 69 -0.01 9.21 -6.83
N GLU A 70 -0.23 10.22 -6.01
CA GLU A 70 -0.60 11.54 -6.49
C GLU A 70 0.56 12.24 -7.22
N ASN A 71 0.25 12.89 -8.35
CA ASN A 71 1.19 13.68 -9.14
C ASN A 71 2.47 12.94 -9.58
N ASP A 72 2.36 11.65 -9.90
CA ASP A 72 3.48 10.82 -10.32
C ASP A 72 4.11 11.32 -11.64
N PRO A 73 5.40 11.71 -11.65
CA PRO A 73 6.07 12.19 -12.86
C PRO A 73 6.25 11.12 -13.92
N LEU A 74 6.31 9.84 -13.52
CA LEU A 74 6.45 8.71 -14.45
C LEU A 74 5.13 8.47 -15.19
N VAL A 75 4.00 8.55 -14.48
CA VAL A 75 2.67 8.47 -15.08
C VAL A 75 2.43 9.67 -15.99
N LYS A 76 2.89 10.86 -15.61
CA LYS A 76 2.82 12.05 -16.46
C LYS A 76 3.56 11.86 -17.77
N LEU A 77 4.81 11.39 -17.72
CA LEU A 77 5.61 11.10 -18.93
C LEU A 77 4.86 10.20 -19.91
N VAL A 78 4.39 9.03 -19.46
CA VAL A 78 3.74 8.05 -20.35
C VAL A 78 2.39 8.54 -20.88
N THR A 79 1.72 9.40 -20.11
CA THR A 79 0.46 10.04 -20.54
C THR A 79 0.72 11.07 -21.65
N GLU A 80 1.74 11.92 -21.50
CA GLU A 80 2.13 12.93 -22.50
C GLU A 80 2.59 12.25 -23.80
N GLU A 81 3.30 11.14 -23.71
CA GLU A 81 3.76 10.35 -24.85
C GLU A 81 2.66 9.47 -25.46
N GLN A 82 1.47 9.44 -24.89
CA GLN A 82 0.36 8.58 -25.30
C GLN A 82 0.78 7.08 -25.38
N PHE A 83 1.71 6.70 -24.52
CA PHE A 83 2.22 5.34 -24.47
C PHE A 83 1.24 4.43 -23.71
N PRO A 84 0.94 3.20 -24.19
CA PRO A 84 -0.01 2.32 -23.50
C PRO A 84 0.46 1.95 -22.10
N PHE A 85 -0.39 2.18 -21.10
CA PHE A 85 -0.10 1.78 -19.73
C PHE A 85 -1.35 1.48 -18.91
N LEU A 86 -1.15 0.76 -17.82
CA LEU A 86 -2.12 0.38 -16.81
C LEU A 86 -1.56 0.71 -15.42
N ILE A 87 -2.41 1.12 -14.51
CA ILE A 87 -2.05 1.32 -13.09
C ILE A 87 -2.72 0.24 -12.24
N LEU A 88 -1.93 -0.44 -11.39
CA LEU A 88 -2.45 -1.22 -10.29
C LEU A 88 -2.67 -0.27 -9.10
N GLY A 89 -3.93 0.06 -8.87
CA GLY A 89 -4.37 1.06 -7.91
C GLY A 89 -5.24 2.14 -8.57
N LYS A 90 -5.52 3.19 -7.81
CA LYS A 90 -6.43 4.27 -8.18
C LYS A 90 -5.81 5.30 -9.10
N SER A 91 -6.63 5.88 -9.97
CA SER A 91 -6.34 7.11 -10.70
C SER A 91 -7.51 8.08 -10.60
N LEU A 92 -7.21 9.37 -10.48
CA LEU A 92 -8.23 10.43 -10.54
C LEU A 92 -8.61 10.80 -11.99
N SER A 93 -7.80 10.38 -12.97
CA SER A 93 -8.09 10.58 -14.38
C SER A 93 -8.99 9.48 -14.92
N PRO A 94 -10.15 9.81 -15.52
CA PRO A 94 -11.04 8.82 -16.09
C PRO A 94 -10.52 8.17 -17.39
N PHE A 95 -9.40 8.67 -17.92
CA PHE A 95 -8.81 8.18 -19.18
C PHE A 95 -7.68 7.17 -18.95
N ILE A 96 -7.33 6.88 -17.69
CA ILE A 96 -6.29 5.93 -17.35
C ILE A 96 -6.91 4.58 -17.06
N SER A 97 -6.41 3.53 -17.75
CA SER A 97 -6.76 2.15 -17.44
C SER A 97 -6.18 1.75 -16.08
N LEU A 98 -7.01 1.15 -15.24
CA LEU A 98 -6.58 0.75 -13.91
C LEU A 98 -7.22 -0.58 -13.46
N VAL A 99 -6.57 -1.22 -12.50
CA VAL A 99 -7.12 -2.33 -11.71
C VAL A 99 -6.94 -1.96 -10.25
N ASP A 100 -8.03 -1.85 -9.51
CA ASP A 100 -8.00 -1.49 -8.09
C ASP A 100 -9.05 -2.28 -7.31
N ASN A 101 -8.87 -2.30 -5.99
CA ASN A 101 -9.88 -2.76 -5.04
C ASN A 101 -10.65 -1.55 -4.49
N ASP A 102 -11.82 -1.79 -3.91
CA ASP A 102 -12.51 -0.76 -3.12
C ASP A 102 -11.81 -0.62 -1.76
N ASN A 103 -10.72 0.16 -1.74
CA ASN A 103 -9.90 0.34 -0.54
C ASN A 103 -10.59 1.20 0.52
N ILE A 104 -11.54 2.07 0.13
CA ILE A 104 -12.35 2.83 1.09
C ILE A 104 -13.29 1.85 1.81
N GLN A 105 -14.02 1.03 1.07
CA GLN A 105 -14.89 0.03 1.66
C GLN A 105 -14.12 -0.97 2.51
N ALA A 106 -12.95 -1.42 2.05
CA ALA A 106 -12.10 -2.34 2.82
C ALA A 106 -11.65 -1.72 4.16
N GLY A 107 -11.25 -0.44 4.17
CA GLY A 107 -10.91 0.29 5.40
C GLY A 107 -12.09 0.44 6.34
N PHE A 108 -13.27 0.72 5.78
CA PHE A 108 -14.53 0.78 6.53
C PHE A 108 -14.86 -0.56 7.18
N ASP A 109 -14.89 -1.64 6.41
CA ASP A 109 -15.25 -2.99 6.87
C ASP A 109 -14.29 -3.50 7.97
N ALA A 110 -12.98 -3.24 7.81
CA ALA A 110 -11.98 -3.59 8.80
C ALA A 110 -12.22 -2.88 10.15
N THR A 111 -12.56 -1.60 10.08
CA THR A 111 -12.83 -0.79 11.28
C THR A 111 -14.16 -1.20 11.92
N GLU A 112 -15.19 -1.36 11.11
CA GLU A 112 -16.52 -1.80 11.56
C GLU A 112 -16.46 -3.19 12.21
N TYR A 113 -15.63 -4.09 11.70
CA TYR A 113 -15.42 -5.40 12.31
C TYR A 113 -14.97 -5.28 13.79
N PHE A 114 -14.00 -4.41 14.08
CA PHE A 114 -13.55 -4.18 15.45
C PHE A 114 -14.61 -3.47 16.28
N ILE A 115 -15.32 -2.51 15.73
CA ILE A 115 -16.42 -1.83 16.43
C ILE A 115 -17.51 -2.84 16.84
N LYS A 116 -17.90 -3.73 15.93
CA LYS A 116 -18.87 -4.81 16.21
C LYS A 116 -18.37 -5.83 17.25
N LYS A 117 -17.06 -5.93 17.44
CA LYS A 117 -16.43 -6.70 18.53
C LYS A 117 -16.35 -5.95 19.86
N GLY A 118 -16.82 -4.72 19.91
CA GLY A 118 -16.85 -3.87 21.11
C GLY A 118 -15.62 -2.99 21.28
N CYS A 119 -14.71 -2.93 20.30
CA CYS A 119 -13.57 -2.02 20.33
C CYS A 119 -14.03 -0.58 20.08
N SER A 120 -13.40 0.36 20.76
CA SER A 120 -13.73 1.79 20.69
C SER A 120 -12.51 2.71 20.60
N ARG A 121 -11.33 2.17 20.86
CA ARG A 121 -10.05 2.87 20.83
C ARG A 121 -9.13 2.23 19.79
N ILE A 122 -9.61 2.25 18.55
CA ILE A 122 -8.96 1.61 17.40
C ILE A 122 -7.86 2.52 16.86
N ALA A 123 -6.66 1.99 16.64
CA ALA A 123 -5.57 2.71 16.02
C ALA A 123 -5.40 2.30 14.55
N PHE A 124 -4.86 3.22 13.75
CA PHE A 124 -4.51 2.99 12.36
C PHE A 124 -3.02 3.25 12.14
N ILE A 125 -2.30 2.28 11.60
CA ILE A 125 -0.88 2.40 11.25
C ILE A 125 -0.75 2.10 9.76
N GLY A 126 -0.49 3.14 8.98
CA GLY A 126 -0.40 3.07 7.52
C GLY A 126 0.99 3.30 6.98
N GLY A 127 1.17 2.95 5.71
CA GLY A 127 2.31 3.36 4.92
C GLY A 127 2.24 4.83 4.52
N THR A 128 3.03 5.21 3.53
CA THR A 128 3.12 6.62 3.12
C THR A 128 1.78 7.17 2.61
N LYS A 129 1.45 8.37 3.07
CA LYS A 129 0.26 9.12 2.59
C LYS A 129 0.31 9.51 1.11
N LYS A 130 1.44 9.35 0.43
CA LYS A 130 1.53 9.60 -1.01
C LYS A 130 0.74 8.57 -1.83
N LEU A 131 0.59 7.35 -1.30
CA LEU A 131 -0.12 6.27 -1.99
C LEU A 131 -1.64 6.38 -1.77
N TYR A 132 -2.39 6.28 -2.85
CA TYR A 132 -3.85 6.28 -2.80
C TYR A 132 -4.42 5.15 -1.93
N VAL A 133 -3.81 3.96 -1.95
CA VAL A 133 -4.25 2.83 -1.11
C VAL A 133 -4.22 3.16 0.38
N THR A 134 -3.19 3.91 0.83
CA THR A 134 -3.11 4.36 2.24
C THR A 134 -4.20 5.40 2.55
N GLN A 135 -4.39 6.36 1.65
CA GLN A 135 -5.41 7.41 1.81
C GLN A 135 -6.82 6.82 1.82
N ASP A 136 -7.12 5.91 0.91
CA ASP A 136 -8.46 5.32 0.79
C ASP A 136 -8.79 4.42 1.99
N ARG A 137 -7.85 3.59 2.46
CA ARG A 137 -8.03 2.77 3.68
C ARG A 137 -8.20 3.63 4.92
N LEU A 138 -7.45 4.73 5.04
CA LEU A 138 -7.64 5.72 6.10
C LEU A 138 -9.03 6.36 6.03
N THR A 139 -9.47 6.77 4.83
CA THR A 139 -10.79 7.35 4.64
C THR A 139 -11.89 6.40 5.11
N GLY A 140 -11.80 5.12 4.76
CA GLY A 140 -12.75 4.12 5.25
C GLY A 140 -12.73 3.95 6.76
N TYR A 141 -11.53 3.92 7.37
CA TYR A 141 -11.37 3.89 8.81
C TYR A 141 -12.06 5.09 9.49
N GLU A 142 -11.82 6.31 8.99
CA GLU A 142 -12.41 7.53 9.53
C GLU A 142 -13.94 7.55 9.39
N GLN A 143 -14.46 7.12 8.22
CA GLN A 143 -15.90 7.01 7.98
C GLN A 143 -16.59 6.05 8.94
N ALA A 144 -16.01 4.87 9.18
CA ALA A 144 -16.57 3.90 10.12
C ALA A 144 -16.59 4.43 11.56
N LEU A 145 -15.52 5.07 12.03
CA LEU A 145 -15.51 5.70 13.36
C LEU A 145 -16.58 6.80 13.47
N GLN A 146 -16.71 7.64 12.43
CA GLN A 146 -17.69 8.73 12.41
C GLN A 146 -19.13 8.21 12.42
N GLU A 147 -19.43 7.18 11.61
CA GLU A 147 -20.77 6.58 11.56
C GLU A 147 -21.19 5.98 12.89
N HIS A 148 -20.26 5.36 13.61
CA HIS A 148 -20.47 4.80 14.93
C HIS A 148 -20.27 5.81 16.07
N LYS A 149 -20.09 7.12 15.77
CA LYS A 149 -19.91 8.21 16.74
C LYS A 149 -18.72 7.98 17.69
N LEU A 150 -17.69 7.32 17.21
CA LEU A 150 -16.43 7.16 17.92
C LEU A 150 -15.49 8.33 17.64
N SER A 151 -14.61 8.63 18.58
CA SER A 151 -13.69 9.76 18.46
C SER A 151 -12.58 9.47 17.45
N LEU A 152 -12.44 10.36 16.46
CA LEU A 152 -11.25 10.46 15.64
C LEU A 152 -10.13 11.13 16.48
N ASP A 153 -9.08 10.38 16.76
CA ASP A 153 -7.93 10.85 17.50
C ASP A 153 -6.67 10.73 16.65
N SER A 154 -6.13 11.87 16.22
CA SER A 154 -4.95 11.92 15.37
C SER A 154 -3.70 11.29 16.01
N HIS A 155 -3.65 11.16 17.34
CA HIS A 155 -2.56 10.49 18.04
C HIS A 155 -2.66 8.95 17.99
N ARG A 156 -3.74 8.41 17.43
CA ARG A 156 -3.91 6.98 17.14
C ARG A 156 -3.75 6.65 15.66
N THR A 157 -3.29 7.62 14.85
CA THR A 157 -3.02 7.42 13.42
C THR A 157 -1.55 7.71 13.11
N PHE A 158 -0.85 6.73 12.53
CA PHE A 158 0.57 6.81 12.21
C PHE A 158 0.80 6.47 10.75
N PHE A 159 1.83 7.10 10.16
CA PHE A 159 2.16 6.91 8.75
C PHE A 159 3.67 6.70 8.59
N ALA A 160 4.04 5.55 8.07
CA ALA A 160 5.40 5.22 7.73
C ALA A 160 5.78 5.84 6.38
N ASP A 161 7.02 6.24 6.25
CA ASP A 161 7.64 6.57 4.97
C ASP A 161 7.89 5.31 4.13
N GLU A 162 8.11 4.17 4.79
CA GLU A 162 8.38 2.87 4.19
C GLU A 162 7.55 1.78 4.88
N PHE A 163 7.21 0.72 4.15
CA PHE A 163 6.50 -0.46 4.68
C PHE A 163 7.52 -1.42 5.30
N LEU A 164 7.95 -1.15 6.52
CA LEU A 164 8.94 -1.94 7.26
C LEU A 164 8.42 -2.35 8.64
N GLU A 165 8.83 -3.54 9.08
CA GLU A 165 8.52 -4.08 10.41
C GLU A 165 8.94 -3.12 11.53
N GLU A 166 10.15 -2.54 11.44
CA GLU A 166 10.67 -1.59 12.45
C GLU A 166 9.78 -0.36 12.64
N LYS A 167 9.09 0.09 11.58
CA LYS A 167 8.16 1.22 11.65
C LYS A 167 6.89 0.83 12.42
N GLY A 168 6.35 -0.36 12.16
CA GLY A 168 5.23 -0.91 12.92
C GLY A 168 5.54 -1.01 14.41
N TYR A 169 6.71 -1.56 14.76
CA TYR A 169 7.18 -1.64 16.15
C TYR A 169 7.32 -0.26 16.80
N LYS A 170 8.00 0.67 16.12
CA LYS A 170 8.21 2.04 16.62
C LYS A 170 6.89 2.77 16.89
N PHE A 171 5.95 2.68 15.96
CA PHE A 171 4.64 3.32 16.11
C PHE A 171 3.79 2.67 17.20
N SER A 172 3.89 1.36 17.37
CA SER A 172 3.24 0.67 18.50
C SER A 172 3.76 1.19 19.84
N LYS A 173 5.07 1.36 19.98
CA LYS A 173 5.65 1.98 21.19
C LYS A 173 5.03 3.36 21.47
N GLN A 174 5.02 4.24 20.48
CA GLN A 174 4.45 5.59 20.63
C GLN A 174 2.95 5.55 20.93
N LEU A 175 2.20 4.65 20.28
CA LEU A 175 0.78 4.48 20.48
C LEU A 175 0.45 4.08 21.92
N PHE A 176 1.10 3.04 22.43
CA PHE A 176 0.80 2.52 23.78
C PHE A 176 1.40 3.37 24.90
N GLU A 177 2.42 4.16 24.65
CA GLU A 177 2.87 5.23 25.54
C GLU A 177 1.83 6.36 25.64
N TYR A 178 1.19 6.72 24.52
CA TYR A 178 0.13 7.74 24.49
C TYR A 178 -1.19 7.21 25.01
N ASP A 179 -1.65 6.07 24.52
CA ASP A 179 -2.95 5.48 24.85
C ASP A 179 -2.82 3.98 25.19
N PRO A 180 -2.48 3.68 26.47
CA PRO A 180 -2.38 2.28 26.92
C PRO A 180 -3.70 1.49 26.87
N LYS A 181 -4.83 2.16 26.61
CA LYS A 181 -6.16 1.56 26.49
C LYS A 181 -6.57 1.29 25.05
N THR A 182 -5.66 1.47 24.08
CA THR A 182 -5.91 1.05 22.70
C THR A 182 -6.34 -0.41 22.67
N ASP A 183 -7.48 -0.70 22.02
CA ASP A 183 -8.15 -1.99 22.09
C ASP A 183 -8.16 -2.74 20.73
N ALA A 184 -7.69 -2.10 19.65
CA ALA A 184 -7.44 -2.74 18.36
C ALA A 184 -6.45 -1.91 17.52
N VAL A 185 -5.74 -2.57 16.59
CA VAL A 185 -4.84 -1.93 15.64
C VAL A 185 -5.16 -2.42 14.22
N ILE A 186 -5.30 -1.49 13.28
CA ILE A 186 -5.41 -1.76 11.85
C ILE A 186 -4.13 -1.30 11.18
N THR A 187 -3.52 -2.17 10.36
CA THR A 187 -2.32 -1.82 9.57
C THR A 187 -2.63 -1.93 8.08
N THR A 188 -2.00 -1.09 7.26
CA THR A 188 -2.22 -1.12 5.80
C THR A 188 -1.56 -2.31 5.11
N ASP A 189 -0.60 -2.97 5.73
CA ASP A 189 0.11 -4.11 5.18
C ASP A 189 0.67 -5.03 6.28
N SER A 190 1.14 -6.20 5.86
CA SER A 190 1.63 -7.25 6.75
C SER A 190 2.97 -6.95 7.40
N LEU A 191 3.87 -6.17 6.78
CA LEU A 191 5.16 -5.84 7.39
C LEU A 191 4.98 -4.90 8.59
N LEU A 192 4.13 -3.88 8.45
CA LEU A 192 3.74 -3.04 9.58
C LEU A 192 3.04 -3.86 10.67
N ALA A 193 2.15 -4.80 10.28
CA ALA A 193 1.46 -5.68 11.22
C ALA A 193 2.44 -6.55 12.01
N GLU A 194 3.47 -7.08 11.37
CA GLU A 194 4.51 -7.88 12.02
C GLU A 194 5.21 -7.08 13.11
N GLY A 195 5.61 -5.84 12.80
CA GLY A 195 6.20 -4.93 13.79
C GLY A 195 5.27 -4.63 14.97
N VAL A 196 3.98 -4.42 14.70
CA VAL A 196 2.96 -4.25 15.75
C VAL A 196 2.88 -5.51 16.62
N CYS A 197 2.75 -6.68 16.01
CA CYS A 197 2.66 -7.95 16.73
C CYS A 197 3.90 -8.23 17.58
N ASN A 198 5.09 -7.93 17.08
CA ASN A 198 6.34 -8.09 17.82
C ASN A 198 6.38 -7.20 19.06
N TYR A 199 5.98 -5.93 18.94
CA TYR A 199 5.84 -5.04 20.11
C TYR A 199 4.82 -5.58 21.12
N LEU A 200 3.62 -5.99 20.66
CA LEU A 200 2.57 -6.51 21.53
C LEU A 200 3.01 -7.77 22.28
N ASN A 201 3.68 -8.71 21.59
CA ASN A 201 4.19 -9.94 22.19
C ASN A 201 5.26 -9.67 23.24
N GLU A 202 6.22 -8.80 22.95
CA GLU A 202 7.30 -8.43 23.88
C GLU A 202 6.74 -7.81 25.16
N HIS A 203 5.67 -7.00 25.04
CA HIS A 203 5.05 -6.32 26.18
C HIS A 203 3.85 -7.08 26.79
N GLN A 204 3.59 -8.32 26.32
CA GLN A 204 2.48 -9.16 26.78
C GLN A 204 1.11 -8.48 26.68
N LEU A 205 0.91 -7.66 25.64
CA LEU A 205 -0.34 -6.96 25.38
C LEU A 205 -1.24 -7.84 24.49
N ASN A 206 -2.47 -8.08 24.93
CA ASN A 206 -3.44 -8.86 24.16
C ASN A 206 -4.38 -7.93 23.39
N VAL A 207 -3.87 -7.32 22.30
CA VAL A 207 -4.61 -6.40 21.43
C VAL A 207 -4.70 -7.00 20.04
N PRO A 208 -5.90 -7.15 19.44
CA PRO A 208 -6.07 -7.69 18.12
C PRO A 208 -5.51 -6.74 17.05
N VAL A 209 -4.87 -7.34 16.03
CA VAL A 209 -4.31 -6.63 14.87
C VAL A 209 -4.98 -7.16 13.61
N LEU A 210 -5.36 -6.25 12.71
CA LEU A 210 -5.89 -6.57 11.39
C LEU A 210 -4.98 -5.96 10.33
N SER A 211 -4.64 -6.75 9.32
CA SER A 211 -3.93 -6.32 8.12
C SER A 211 -4.74 -6.69 6.86
N PHE A 212 -4.51 -5.96 5.76
CA PHE A 212 -5.19 -6.20 4.48
C PHE A 212 -4.53 -7.29 3.64
N ASP A 213 -3.35 -7.74 4.02
CA ASP A 213 -2.62 -8.84 3.42
C ASP A 213 -1.99 -9.73 4.51
N SER A 214 -1.40 -10.84 4.11
CA SER A 214 -0.77 -11.79 5.03
C SER A 214 0.61 -12.20 4.52
N VAL A 215 1.59 -12.24 5.41
CA VAL A 215 2.96 -12.75 5.12
C VAL A 215 2.97 -14.26 4.96
N ASN A 216 2.04 -14.94 5.63
CA ASN A 216 1.87 -16.40 5.54
C ASN A 216 0.50 -16.73 4.95
N PRO A 217 0.46 -17.40 3.78
CA PRO A 217 -0.78 -17.93 3.21
C PRO A 217 -1.37 -19.05 4.05
#